data_0cbaa8419cdb13e72b2395f4a5b5d2d9
#
_entry.id   0cbaa8419cdb13e72b2395f4a5b5d2d9
#
_cell.length_a   1.000
_cell.length_b   1.000
_cell.length_c   1.000
_cell.angle_alpha   90.00
_cell.angle_beta   90.00
_cell.angle_gamma   90.00
#
_symmetry.space_group_name_H-M   'P 1'
#
loop_
_entity.id
_entity.type
_entity.pdbx_description
1 polymer ?
#
loop_
_entity_poly.entity_id
_entity_poly.type
_entity_poly.pdbx_seq_one_letter_code
_entity_poly.pdbx_strand_id
1 'polypeptide(L)'
;MFLPGVEQSPQPSPYADLINDAQKSGGEYWKIWHLFAFRPEMTQHLARFSHAVMHEPAPIEPKLRELIAAYTSRLNDCEFCMKSHRAIASELYGDEVFVRGVLNDLESSGLAEKEKALLRFVAKVTLALPAITATDSQYLRDLGWTDDVIFYTITVCGLFNFYNRWITASGVPAVSDEGHRSRAKHIAHHGYIRK
;
A
#
# COMPACT_ATOMS: atom_id res chain seq x y z
N MET A 1 -0.25 -14.68 13.77
CA MET A 1 0.22 -14.94 12.36
C MET A 1 0.26 -16.45 12.12
N PHE A 2 0.33 -16.91 10.85
CA PHE A 2 0.46 -18.36 10.54
C PHE A 2 1.89 -18.88 10.75
N LEU A 3 2.86 -17.97 10.95
CA LEU A 3 4.28 -18.27 11.13
C LEU A 3 4.73 -17.91 12.56
N PRO A 4 4.46 -18.74 13.59
CA PRO A 4 4.77 -18.40 14.97
C PRO A 4 6.27 -18.14 15.21
N GLY A 5 7.17 -18.84 14.52
CA GLY A 5 8.61 -18.59 14.61
C GLY A 5 9.03 -17.21 14.14
N VAL A 6 8.31 -16.63 13.17
CA VAL A 6 8.54 -15.25 12.72
C VAL A 6 8.10 -14.23 13.79
N GLU A 7 6.97 -14.50 14.43
CA GLU A 7 6.43 -13.64 15.47
C GLU A 7 7.26 -13.66 16.76
N GLN A 8 7.86 -14.83 17.09
CA GLN A 8 8.61 -15.03 18.31
C GLN A 8 10.10 -14.66 18.24
N SER A 9 10.64 -14.43 17.05
CA SER A 9 12.09 -14.25 16.86
C SER A 9 12.46 -12.98 16.08
N PRO A 10 12.00 -11.77 16.50
CA PRO A 10 12.43 -10.54 15.86
C PRO A 10 13.93 -10.33 16.10
N GLN A 11 14.66 -10.02 15.03
CA GLN A 11 16.08 -9.67 15.12
C GLN A 11 16.23 -8.17 15.39
N PRO A 12 17.33 -7.73 16.03
CA PRO A 12 17.59 -6.32 16.29
C PRO A 12 17.45 -5.46 15.02
N SER A 13 16.53 -4.52 15.08
CA SER A 13 16.19 -3.65 13.92
C SER A 13 15.22 -2.56 14.37
N PRO A 14 15.06 -1.46 13.59
CA PRO A 14 14.04 -0.44 13.87
C PRO A 14 12.61 -1.01 13.98
N TYR A 15 12.32 -2.14 13.33
CA TYR A 15 11.02 -2.81 13.45
C TYR A 15 10.88 -3.60 14.74
N ALA A 16 11.99 -4.19 15.28
CA ALA A 16 11.98 -4.81 16.59
C ALA A 16 11.75 -3.77 17.70
N ASP A 17 12.34 -2.58 17.57
CA ASP A 17 12.09 -1.47 18.49
C ASP A 17 10.62 -1.05 18.49
N LEU A 18 10.00 -0.95 17.29
CA LEU A 18 8.56 -0.69 17.15
C LEU A 18 7.69 -1.72 17.85
N ILE A 19 8.02 -3.00 17.71
CA ILE A 19 7.31 -4.11 18.37
C ILE A 19 7.43 -3.98 19.89
N ASN A 20 8.65 -3.78 20.39
CA ASN A 20 8.92 -3.65 21.83
C ASN A 20 8.18 -2.46 22.45
N ASP A 21 8.19 -1.29 21.77
CA ASP A 21 7.50 -0.11 22.25
C ASP A 21 5.98 -0.30 22.28
N ALA A 22 5.43 -0.93 21.23
CA ALA A 22 4.01 -1.22 21.16
C ALA A 22 3.56 -2.23 22.21
N GLN A 23 4.36 -3.28 22.48
CA GLN A 23 4.08 -4.26 23.53
C GLN A 23 4.13 -3.63 24.92
N LYS A 24 5.06 -2.72 25.19
CA LYS A 24 5.12 -1.99 26.47
C LYS A 24 3.90 -1.08 26.68
N SER A 25 3.39 -0.46 25.62
CA SER A 25 2.20 0.39 25.68
C SER A 25 0.87 -0.38 25.77
N GLY A 26 0.87 -1.69 25.49
CA GLY A 26 -0.31 -2.56 25.57
C GLY A 26 -1.37 -2.29 24.51
N GLY A 27 -1.05 -1.51 23.47
CA GLY A 27 -1.96 -1.17 22.39
C GLY A 27 -1.90 -2.12 21.18
N GLU A 28 -2.86 -1.96 20.27
CA GLU A 28 -2.80 -2.62 18.97
C GLU A 28 -1.61 -2.12 18.15
N TYR A 29 -0.97 -3.01 17.41
CA TYR A 29 0.10 -2.65 16.48
C TYR A 29 0.10 -3.53 15.24
N TRP A 30 0.77 -3.05 14.20
CA TRP A 30 0.85 -3.72 12.92
C TRP A 30 1.79 -4.94 12.98
N LYS A 31 1.24 -6.13 12.96
CA LYS A 31 1.98 -7.39 12.98
C LYS A 31 2.92 -7.59 11.77
N ILE A 32 2.77 -6.82 10.70
CA ILE A 32 3.73 -6.79 9.59
C ILE A 32 5.16 -6.46 10.05
N TRP A 33 5.33 -5.73 11.16
CA TRP A 33 6.66 -5.42 11.69
C TRP A 33 7.46 -6.68 12.03
N HIS A 34 6.81 -7.77 12.43
CA HIS A 34 7.47 -9.04 12.64
C HIS A 34 8.05 -9.62 11.35
N LEU A 35 7.39 -9.46 10.22
CA LEU A 35 7.94 -9.89 8.92
C LEU A 35 9.22 -9.13 8.58
N PHE A 36 9.25 -7.82 8.86
CA PHE A 36 10.43 -6.99 8.63
C PHE A 36 11.55 -7.28 9.62
N ALA A 37 11.21 -7.51 10.91
CA ALA A 37 12.19 -7.78 11.96
C ALA A 37 12.77 -9.20 11.92
N PHE A 38 12.15 -10.14 11.20
CA PHE A 38 12.62 -11.54 11.17
C PHE A 38 13.90 -11.72 10.34
N ARG A 39 14.06 -10.97 9.25
CA ARG A 39 15.25 -10.98 8.39
C ARG A 39 15.60 -9.55 7.95
N PRO A 40 16.07 -8.71 8.89
CA PRO A 40 16.25 -7.28 8.61
C PRO A 40 17.30 -7.02 7.50
N GLU A 41 18.30 -7.90 7.36
CA GLU A 41 19.30 -7.82 6.29
C GLU A 41 18.68 -7.90 4.88
N MET A 42 17.56 -8.58 4.73
CA MET A 42 16.81 -8.68 3.48
C MET A 42 15.73 -7.60 3.40
N THR A 43 14.92 -7.48 4.44
CA THR A 43 13.70 -6.65 4.42
C THR A 43 13.97 -5.16 4.48
N GLN A 44 15.16 -4.73 4.96
CA GLN A 44 15.55 -3.31 4.89
C GLN A 44 15.59 -2.77 3.45
N HIS A 45 15.97 -3.61 2.47
CA HIS A 45 15.97 -3.21 1.05
C HIS A 45 14.54 -3.02 0.53
N LEU A 46 13.63 -3.92 0.92
CA LEU A 46 12.21 -3.79 0.60
C LEU A 46 11.60 -2.54 1.25
N ALA A 47 11.93 -2.26 2.51
CA ALA A 47 11.46 -1.07 3.21
C ALA A 47 11.93 0.23 2.51
N ARG A 48 13.21 0.29 2.12
CA ARG A 48 13.77 1.42 1.36
C ARG A 48 13.11 1.57 0.00
N PHE A 49 12.92 0.48 -0.74
CA PHE A 49 12.23 0.50 -2.02
C PHE A 49 10.78 1.00 -1.87
N SER A 50 10.06 0.49 -0.87
CA SER A 50 8.70 0.93 -0.58
C SER A 50 8.63 2.42 -0.26
N HIS A 51 9.58 2.93 0.53
CA HIS A 51 9.64 4.35 0.84
C HIS A 51 9.91 5.18 -0.42
N ALA A 52 10.87 4.79 -1.24
CA ALA A 52 11.17 5.48 -2.49
C ALA A 52 9.96 5.52 -3.44
N VAL A 53 9.27 4.39 -3.61
CA VAL A 53 8.09 4.29 -4.49
C VAL A 53 6.90 5.08 -3.94
N MET A 54 6.69 5.07 -2.62
CA MET A 54 5.45 5.58 -2.03
C MET A 54 5.56 7.02 -1.49
N HIS A 55 6.75 7.46 -1.10
CA HIS A 55 6.91 8.70 -0.35
C HIS A 55 7.86 9.72 -1.00
N GLU A 56 8.94 9.31 -1.66
CA GLU A 56 9.87 10.23 -2.29
C GLU A 56 9.22 11.02 -3.45
N PRO A 57 9.79 12.19 -3.83
CA PRO A 57 9.29 12.96 -4.97
C PRO A 57 9.16 12.12 -6.24
N ALA A 58 8.01 12.20 -6.90
CA ALA A 58 7.69 11.44 -8.10
C ALA A 58 6.66 12.19 -8.95
N PRO A 59 6.52 11.87 -10.25
CA PRO A 59 5.56 12.53 -11.15
C PRO A 59 4.10 12.22 -10.85
N ILE A 60 3.84 11.31 -9.91
CA ILE A 60 2.51 10.92 -9.42
C ILE A 60 2.38 11.29 -7.95
N GLU A 61 1.30 11.99 -7.58
CA GLU A 61 1.10 12.49 -6.22
C GLU A 61 1.00 11.38 -5.17
N PRO A 62 1.52 11.58 -3.95
CA PRO A 62 1.47 10.58 -2.87
C PRO A 62 0.04 10.06 -2.61
N LYS A 63 -0.97 10.94 -2.61
CA LYS A 63 -2.37 10.54 -2.39
C LYS A 63 -2.87 9.54 -3.42
N LEU A 64 -2.47 9.70 -4.69
CA LEU A 64 -2.87 8.78 -5.77
C LEU A 64 -2.10 7.46 -5.68
N ARG A 65 -0.82 7.48 -5.26
CA ARG A 65 -0.04 6.25 -4.98
C ARG A 65 -0.70 5.42 -3.88
N GLU A 66 -1.12 6.06 -2.79
CA GLU A 66 -1.84 5.39 -1.69
C GLU A 66 -3.20 4.85 -2.11
N LEU A 67 -3.92 5.58 -2.97
CA LEU A 67 -5.18 5.11 -3.53
C LEU A 67 -4.99 3.90 -4.44
N ILE A 68 -3.95 3.88 -5.30
CA ILE A 68 -3.57 2.73 -6.13
C ILE A 68 -3.24 1.52 -5.23
N ALA A 69 -2.48 1.74 -4.17
CA ALA A 69 -2.13 0.72 -3.19
C ALA A 69 -3.37 0.11 -2.51
N ALA A 70 -4.28 0.97 -2.03
CA ALA A 70 -5.54 0.54 -1.43
C ALA A 70 -6.44 -0.22 -2.42
N TYR A 71 -6.54 0.27 -3.65
CA TYR A 71 -7.36 -0.32 -4.71
C TYR A 71 -6.81 -1.70 -5.13
N THR A 72 -5.50 -1.81 -5.37
CA THR A 72 -4.83 -3.10 -5.63
C THR A 72 -5.09 -4.10 -4.49
N SER A 73 -4.99 -3.62 -3.24
CA SER A 73 -5.17 -4.47 -2.07
C SER A 73 -6.62 -4.93 -1.89
N ARG A 74 -7.58 -4.09 -2.26
CA ARG A 74 -9.00 -4.46 -2.32
C ARG A 74 -9.26 -5.54 -3.36
N LEU A 75 -8.68 -5.40 -4.55
CA LEU A 75 -8.82 -6.39 -5.64
C LEU A 75 -8.22 -7.77 -5.28
N ASN A 76 -7.21 -7.79 -4.41
CA ASN A 76 -6.57 -9.00 -3.92
C ASN A 76 -7.15 -9.50 -2.57
N ASP A 77 -8.23 -8.91 -2.07
CA ASP A 77 -8.84 -9.23 -0.76
C ASP A 77 -7.85 -9.23 0.42
N CYS A 78 -6.82 -8.38 0.37
CA CYS A 78 -5.89 -8.19 1.48
C CYS A 78 -6.42 -7.13 2.45
N GLU A 79 -7.15 -7.54 3.47
CA GLU A 79 -7.82 -6.63 4.41
C GLU A 79 -6.83 -5.69 5.11
N PHE A 80 -5.72 -6.22 5.64
CA PHE A 80 -4.70 -5.41 6.31
C PHE A 80 -4.16 -4.30 5.40
N CYS A 81 -3.73 -4.65 4.19
CA CYS A 81 -3.18 -3.68 3.24
C CYS A 81 -4.23 -2.66 2.81
N MET A 82 -5.43 -3.13 2.46
CA MET A 82 -6.53 -2.27 2.01
C MET A 82 -6.88 -1.24 3.09
N LYS A 83 -7.06 -1.66 4.34
CA LYS A 83 -7.37 -0.75 5.45
C LYS A 83 -6.23 0.23 5.74
N SER A 84 -4.98 -0.24 5.70
CA SER A 84 -3.79 0.60 5.93
C SER A 84 -3.70 1.73 4.90
N HIS A 85 -3.73 1.38 3.61
CA HIS A 85 -3.55 2.34 2.52
C HIS A 85 -4.80 3.20 2.29
N ARG A 86 -6.01 2.68 2.56
CA ARG A 86 -7.22 3.49 2.63
C ARG A 86 -7.09 4.59 3.67
N ALA A 87 -6.61 4.27 4.87
CA ALA A 87 -6.46 5.26 5.93
C ALA A 87 -5.41 6.33 5.58
N ILE A 88 -4.27 5.93 4.95
CA ILE A 88 -3.24 6.88 4.51
C ILE A 88 -3.77 7.75 3.36
N ALA A 89 -4.44 7.15 2.37
CA ALA A 89 -5.06 7.90 1.29
C ALA A 89 -6.10 8.91 1.82
N SER A 90 -6.94 8.48 2.78
CA SER A 90 -7.94 9.37 3.41
C SER A 90 -7.31 10.55 4.11
N GLU A 91 -6.19 10.36 4.82
CA GLU A 91 -5.43 11.46 5.44
C GLU A 91 -4.89 12.42 4.37
N LEU A 92 -4.32 11.92 3.28
CA LEU A 92 -3.73 12.72 2.21
C LEU A 92 -4.78 13.43 1.31
N TYR A 93 -5.95 12.84 1.11
CA TYR A 93 -7.07 13.49 0.40
C TYR A 93 -7.85 14.45 1.32
N GLY A 94 -7.77 14.28 2.64
CA GLY A 94 -8.60 14.98 3.60
C GLY A 94 -10.08 14.57 3.55
N ASP A 95 -10.40 13.44 2.91
CA ASP A 95 -11.78 12.98 2.68
C ASP A 95 -11.86 11.44 2.68
N GLU A 96 -12.25 10.87 3.82
CA GLU A 96 -12.43 9.42 3.95
C GLU A 96 -13.63 8.92 3.14
N VAL A 97 -14.71 9.72 3.04
CA VAL A 97 -15.93 9.33 2.33
C VAL A 97 -15.63 9.20 0.84
N PHE A 98 -14.89 10.15 0.29
CA PHE A 98 -14.43 10.11 -1.10
C PHE A 98 -13.59 8.84 -1.37
N VAL A 99 -12.55 8.58 -0.56
CA VAL A 99 -11.67 7.42 -0.76
C VAL A 99 -12.46 6.10 -0.65
N ARG A 100 -13.36 5.99 0.32
CA ARG A 100 -14.24 4.81 0.45
C ARG A 100 -15.15 4.66 -0.76
N GLY A 101 -15.71 5.75 -1.27
CA GLY A 101 -16.53 5.77 -2.49
C GLY A 101 -15.77 5.18 -3.68
N VAL A 102 -14.52 5.62 -3.92
CA VAL A 102 -13.67 5.10 -5.00
C VAL A 102 -13.42 3.59 -4.84
N LEU A 103 -13.11 3.15 -3.63
CA LEU A 103 -12.84 1.73 -3.38
C LEU A 103 -14.09 0.87 -3.50
N ASN A 104 -15.28 1.38 -3.21
CA ASN A 104 -16.53 0.64 -3.32
C ASN A 104 -17.04 0.55 -4.76
N ASP A 105 -17.04 1.67 -5.46
CA ASP A 105 -17.48 1.75 -6.86
C ASP A 105 -16.67 2.83 -7.60
N LEU A 106 -15.66 2.38 -8.34
CA LEU A 106 -14.77 3.24 -9.10
C LEU A 106 -15.55 4.09 -10.11
N GLU A 107 -16.53 3.49 -10.79
CA GLU A 107 -17.19 4.13 -11.93
C GLU A 107 -18.14 5.25 -11.49
N SER A 108 -18.84 5.07 -10.38
CA SER A 108 -19.72 6.10 -9.81
C SER A 108 -18.97 7.12 -8.94
N SER A 109 -17.68 6.92 -8.69
CA SER A 109 -16.88 7.79 -7.82
C SER A 109 -16.65 9.18 -8.40
N GLY A 110 -16.30 10.14 -7.54
CA GLY A 110 -15.93 11.51 -7.94
C GLY A 110 -14.52 11.68 -8.52
N LEU A 111 -13.79 10.60 -8.81
CA LEU A 111 -12.48 10.67 -9.48
C LEU A 111 -12.62 11.24 -10.90
N ALA A 112 -11.62 12.00 -11.32
CA ALA A 112 -11.51 12.43 -12.72
C ALA A 112 -11.37 11.21 -13.64
N GLU A 113 -11.91 11.30 -14.87
CA GLU A 113 -11.93 10.17 -15.82
C GLU A 113 -10.52 9.61 -16.10
N LYS A 114 -9.52 10.48 -16.22
CA LYS A 114 -8.13 10.06 -16.40
C LYS A 114 -7.58 9.24 -15.23
N GLU A 115 -7.99 9.54 -14.00
CA GLU A 115 -7.58 8.76 -12.80
C GLU A 115 -8.34 7.44 -12.71
N LYS A 116 -9.64 7.43 -13.10
CA LYS A 116 -10.39 6.17 -13.26
C LYS A 116 -9.73 5.25 -14.27
N ALA A 117 -9.25 5.79 -15.40
CA ALA A 117 -8.53 5.02 -16.41
C ALA A 117 -7.24 4.37 -15.84
N LEU A 118 -6.48 5.11 -15.00
CA LEU A 118 -5.33 4.51 -14.28
C LEU A 118 -5.75 3.35 -13.39
N LEU A 119 -6.84 3.51 -12.61
CA LEU A 119 -7.31 2.44 -11.72
C LEU A 119 -7.90 1.25 -12.47
N ARG A 120 -8.56 1.46 -13.62
CA ARG A 120 -8.95 0.36 -14.53
C ARG A 120 -7.72 -0.41 -15.04
N PHE A 121 -6.66 0.32 -15.40
CA PHE A 121 -5.40 -0.31 -15.78
C PHE A 121 -4.77 -1.09 -14.61
N VAL A 122 -4.76 -0.55 -13.40
CA VAL A 122 -4.36 -1.25 -12.17
C VAL A 122 -5.17 -2.53 -11.95
N ALA A 123 -6.49 -2.48 -12.17
CA ALA A 123 -7.34 -3.68 -12.10
C ALA A 123 -6.93 -4.73 -13.13
N LYS A 124 -6.64 -4.31 -14.36
CA LYS A 124 -6.18 -5.21 -15.42
C LYS A 124 -4.82 -5.84 -15.09
N VAL A 125 -3.85 -5.03 -14.59
CA VAL A 125 -2.54 -5.52 -14.12
C VAL A 125 -2.70 -6.54 -12.99
N THR A 126 -3.65 -6.32 -12.08
CA THR A 126 -3.86 -7.18 -10.91
C THR A 126 -4.57 -8.47 -11.25
N LEU A 127 -5.64 -8.42 -12.05
CA LEU A 127 -6.59 -9.53 -12.25
C LEU A 127 -6.48 -10.21 -13.60
N ALA A 128 -5.91 -9.55 -14.60
CA ALA A 128 -5.91 -10.02 -15.99
C ALA A 128 -4.58 -9.77 -16.69
N LEU A 129 -3.45 -10.02 -16.02
CA LEU A 129 -2.10 -9.73 -16.50
C LEU A 129 -1.83 -10.20 -17.96
N PRO A 130 -2.25 -11.41 -18.39
CA PRO A 130 -2.04 -11.85 -19.78
C PRO A 130 -2.81 -11.03 -20.83
N ALA A 131 -3.79 -10.22 -20.43
CA ALA A 131 -4.57 -9.38 -21.34
C ALA A 131 -3.98 -7.99 -21.56
N ILE A 132 -2.86 -7.66 -20.91
CA ILE A 132 -2.19 -6.36 -21.07
C ILE A 132 -1.55 -6.27 -22.45
N THR A 133 -1.77 -5.13 -23.11
CA THR A 133 -1.24 -4.85 -24.44
C THR A 133 -0.66 -3.43 -24.52
N ALA A 134 0.08 -3.14 -25.58
CA ALA A 134 0.58 -1.78 -25.85
C ALA A 134 -0.56 -0.74 -25.96
N THR A 135 -1.76 -1.17 -26.37
CA THR A 135 -2.94 -0.30 -26.48
C THR A 135 -3.38 0.26 -25.12
N ASP A 136 -3.19 -0.50 -24.03
CA ASP A 136 -3.52 -0.03 -22.69
C ASP A 136 -2.67 1.18 -22.28
N SER A 137 -1.37 1.11 -22.50
CA SER A 137 -0.45 2.22 -22.22
C SER A 137 -0.68 3.39 -23.19
N GLN A 138 -1.03 3.11 -24.46
CA GLN A 138 -1.36 4.16 -25.41
C GLN A 138 -2.60 4.92 -24.98
N TYR A 139 -3.66 4.23 -24.58
CA TYR A 139 -4.87 4.87 -24.07
C TYR A 139 -4.60 5.81 -22.88
N LEU A 140 -3.71 5.40 -21.96
CA LEU A 140 -3.32 6.28 -20.85
C LEU A 140 -2.56 7.52 -21.32
N ARG A 141 -1.67 7.39 -22.33
CA ARG A 141 -0.98 8.54 -22.93
C ARG A 141 -1.96 9.48 -23.62
N ASP A 142 -2.96 8.96 -24.31
CA ASP A 142 -3.99 9.76 -24.99
C ASP A 142 -4.83 10.57 -24.00
N LEU A 143 -4.95 10.11 -22.73
CA LEU A 143 -5.55 10.83 -21.61
C LEU A 143 -4.58 11.82 -20.93
N GLY A 144 -3.36 11.97 -21.44
CA GLY A 144 -2.36 12.91 -20.95
C GLY A 144 -1.46 12.40 -19.83
N TRP A 145 -1.43 11.08 -19.60
CA TRP A 145 -0.46 10.50 -18.68
C TRP A 145 0.90 10.28 -19.36
N THR A 146 1.98 10.65 -18.68
CA THR A 146 3.35 10.40 -19.16
C THR A 146 3.77 8.97 -18.89
N ASP A 147 4.78 8.48 -19.61
CA ASP A 147 5.36 7.16 -19.36
C ASP A 147 5.92 7.04 -17.93
N ASP A 148 6.43 8.14 -17.35
CA ASP A 148 6.87 8.16 -15.95
C ASP A 148 5.71 7.86 -15.00
N VAL A 149 4.53 8.48 -15.18
CA VAL A 149 3.35 8.21 -14.35
C VAL A 149 2.87 6.77 -14.53
N ILE A 150 2.86 6.27 -15.77
CA ILE A 150 2.49 4.88 -16.06
C ILE A 150 3.47 3.91 -15.39
N PHE A 151 4.78 4.19 -15.47
CA PHE A 151 5.82 3.39 -14.80
C PHE A 151 5.60 3.34 -13.28
N TYR A 152 5.38 4.50 -12.63
CA TYR A 152 5.09 4.53 -11.20
C TYR A 152 3.78 3.80 -10.85
N THR A 153 2.74 3.93 -11.66
CA THR A 153 1.46 3.21 -11.47
C THR A 153 1.67 1.70 -11.49
N ILE A 154 2.44 1.19 -12.47
CA ILE A 154 2.78 -0.23 -12.56
C ILE A 154 3.63 -0.66 -11.38
N THR A 155 4.60 0.18 -10.97
CA THR A 155 5.51 -0.13 -9.85
C THR A 155 4.75 -0.20 -8.53
N VAL A 156 3.86 0.75 -8.23
CA VAL A 156 3.01 0.71 -7.04
C VAL A 156 2.10 -0.53 -7.06
N CYS A 157 1.42 -0.77 -8.18
CA CYS A 157 0.56 -1.94 -8.34
C CYS A 157 1.33 -3.25 -8.13
N GLY A 158 2.51 -3.40 -8.74
CA GLY A 158 3.38 -4.57 -8.60
C GLY A 158 3.86 -4.78 -7.17
N LEU A 159 4.27 -3.71 -6.50
CA LEU A 159 4.69 -3.71 -5.10
C LEU A 159 3.55 -4.22 -4.19
N PHE A 160 2.30 -3.74 -4.40
CA PHE A 160 1.18 -4.18 -3.58
C PHE A 160 0.66 -5.57 -3.98
N ASN A 161 0.80 -5.99 -5.22
CA ASN A 161 0.61 -7.40 -5.58
C ASN A 161 1.59 -8.33 -4.85
N PHE A 162 2.83 -7.90 -4.62
CA PHE A 162 3.78 -8.62 -3.77
C PHE A 162 3.34 -8.59 -2.30
N TYR A 163 3.11 -7.41 -1.72
CA TYR A 163 2.75 -7.27 -0.31
C TYR A 163 1.47 -8.03 0.05
N ASN A 164 0.44 -7.96 -0.78
CA ASN A 164 -0.83 -8.62 -0.52
C ASN A 164 -0.64 -10.14 -0.36
N ARG A 165 0.16 -10.75 -1.23
CA ARG A 165 0.48 -12.19 -1.15
C ARG A 165 1.33 -12.51 0.07
N TRP A 166 2.38 -11.74 0.31
CA TRP A 166 3.29 -11.93 1.43
C TRP A 166 2.57 -11.79 2.78
N ILE A 167 1.77 -10.75 2.95
CA ILE A 167 1.03 -10.44 4.17
C ILE A 167 -0.08 -11.46 4.41
N THR A 168 -0.91 -11.73 3.41
CA THR A 168 -2.03 -12.67 3.52
C THR A 168 -1.53 -14.09 3.78
N ALA A 169 -0.52 -14.56 3.02
CA ALA A 169 0.06 -15.90 3.22
C ALA A 169 0.79 -16.06 4.56
N SER A 170 1.26 -14.97 5.17
CA SER A 170 1.86 -14.98 6.50
C SER A 170 0.84 -14.86 7.64
N GLY A 171 -0.42 -14.60 7.33
CA GLY A 171 -1.49 -14.45 8.32
C GLY A 171 -1.37 -13.19 9.17
N VAL A 172 -0.92 -12.08 8.60
CA VAL A 172 -0.91 -10.79 9.29
C VAL A 172 -2.35 -10.29 9.43
N PRO A 173 -2.88 -10.15 10.67
CA PRO A 173 -4.24 -9.68 10.86
C PRO A 173 -4.35 -8.18 10.63
N ALA A 174 -5.52 -7.72 10.19
CA ALA A 174 -5.85 -6.31 10.28
C ALA A 174 -6.05 -5.91 11.76
N VAL A 175 -5.71 -4.67 12.07
CA VAL A 175 -6.05 -4.04 13.36
C VAL A 175 -7.41 -3.33 13.24
N SER A 176 -7.86 -2.69 14.31
CA SER A 176 -9.06 -1.84 14.26
C SER A 176 -8.90 -0.68 13.27
N ASP A 177 -10.00 -0.11 12.79
CA ASP A 177 -9.96 1.07 11.93
C ASP A 177 -9.26 2.25 12.61
N GLU A 178 -9.37 2.36 13.95
CA GLU A 178 -8.65 3.39 14.72
C GLU A 178 -7.15 3.11 14.76
N GLY A 179 -6.72 1.86 14.93
CA GLY A 179 -5.32 1.45 14.86
C GLY A 179 -4.70 1.77 13.49
N HIS A 180 -5.46 1.57 12.40
CA HIS A 180 -5.02 1.97 11.06
C HIS A 180 -4.94 3.49 10.92
N ARG A 181 -5.94 4.27 11.37
CA ARG A 181 -5.94 5.74 11.30
C ARG A 181 -4.80 6.37 12.10
N SER A 182 -4.58 5.92 13.32
CA SER A 182 -3.49 6.42 14.16
C SER A 182 -2.13 6.29 13.47
N ARG A 183 -1.87 5.15 12.84
CA ARG A 183 -0.62 4.91 12.12
C ARG A 183 -0.55 5.65 10.78
N ALA A 184 -1.66 5.81 10.10
CA ALA A 184 -1.78 6.49 8.81
C ALA A 184 -1.27 7.93 8.87
N LYS A 185 -1.64 8.70 9.91
CA LYS A 185 -1.18 10.07 10.13
C LYS A 185 0.35 10.16 10.12
N HIS A 186 1.01 9.27 10.85
CA HIS A 186 2.47 9.26 10.88
C HIS A 186 3.07 8.96 9.50
N ILE A 187 2.55 7.94 8.80
CA ILE A 187 3.10 7.51 7.50
C ILE A 187 2.85 8.57 6.43
N ALA A 188 1.68 9.21 6.42
CA ALA A 188 1.34 10.25 5.46
C ALA A 188 2.36 11.41 5.47
N HIS A 189 2.90 11.76 6.66
CA HIS A 189 3.82 12.88 6.83
C HIS A 189 5.31 12.49 6.85
N HIS A 190 5.63 11.26 7.26
CA HIS A 190 7.03 10.83 7.50
C HIS A 190 7.47 9.64 6.64
N GLY A 191 6.55 9.02 5.91
CA GLY A 191 6.81 7.86 5.07
C GLY A 191 7.01 6.56 5.85
N TYR A 192 7.58 5.57 5.17
CA TYR A 192 7.60 4.17 5.60
C TYR A 192 8.85 3.77 6.40
N ILE A 193 9.95 4.54 6.29
CA ILE A 193 11.19 4.25 7.03
C ILE A 193 11.29 5.12 8.28
N ARG A 194 11.75 4.52 9.37
CA ARG A 194 12.28 5.29 10.51
C ARG A 194 13.75 5.63 10.24
N LYS A 195 14.09 6.88 10.44
CA LYS A 195 15.47 7.35 10.50
C LYS A 195 16.05 7.04 11.87
#